data_a80d3491f90014a6813e986d1124c3aa
#
_entry.id   a80d3491f90014a6813e986d1124c3aa
#
_cell.length_a   1.000
_cell.length_b   1.000
_cell.length_c   1.000
_cell.angle_alpha   90.00
_cell.angle_beta   90.00
_cell.angle_gamma   90.00
#
_symmetry.space_group_name_H-M   'P 1'
#
loop_
_entity.id
_entity.type
_entity.pdbx_description
1 polymer ?
#
loop_
_entity_poly.entity_id
_entity_poly.type
_entity_poly.pdbx_seq_one_letter_code
_entity_poly.pdbx_strand_id
1 'polypeptide(L)'
;MPQNEKVLVVDFGGQYNQLVARRVRECNVYCEIVSYRVGLDAIRAQNPKGIIFTGGPNSVYVDGAPTIDPAIFDLGIPVLGLCYGFQLMTHLLGGHVCKAPEREYGKTLVHVDTKSKVFENVSPETICWMSHNDYAETAPTGFTISAYTDNCPVAAIELPEKNLHGFQFHPEVLHTPEGKTMLHNFVYNVCGCKGDWEMGSFVETSVKALREKIGDGKVLCALSGGVDSSVAAAMLSKAVGKQLTCVFVDHGLLRKNEMEEVCEVFGPNGQFELNFVCVNARQRFYDKLAGVSEPEKKRKIIGEEFIRVFEEEAKKIGAVDFLAQGTIYPDVVESGLGGESTVIKSHHNVGGLPDYVDFKEIVEPLRDLFKDETRQAGRELGLPEYLVSRQPFPGPGLAIRIIGEVTPDKVKMVQEADAIWREEIAKVGLDKSISQYYAALTNMRSVGVMGDERTYDYAVALRAVTTTDFMTAEAAEIPWDLLQTVTSRIVNEVQHVNRALYDCTGKPPATIEFE
;
A
#
# COMPACT_ATOMS: atom_id res chain seq x y z
N MET A 1 -13.46 -14.68 15.13
CA MET A 1 -14.03 -13.47 14.53
C MET A 1 -15.43 -13.79 14.03
N PRO A 2 -16.44 -12.90 14.08
CA PRO A 2 -17.66 -13.10 13.31
C PRO A 2 -17.24 -13.34 11.86
N GLN A 3 -17.86 -14.30 11.20
CA GLN A 3 -17.51 -14.66 9.84
C GLN A 3 -18.14 -13.61 8.91
N ASN A 4 -17.35 -12.60 8.52
CA ASN A 4 -17.78 -11.64 7.50
C ASN A 4 -18.02 -12.38 6.18
N GLU A 5 -18.92 -11.86 5.37
CA GLU A 5 -19.08 -12.33 3.99
C GLU A 5 -17.74 -12.18 3.26
N LYS A 6 -17.30 -13.26 2.58
CA LYS A 6 -15.96 -13.33 2.01
C LYS A 6 -16.00 -13.57 0.51
N VAL A 7 -15.16 -12.86 -0.24
CA VAL A 7 -14.82 -13.14 -1.63
C VAL A 7 -13.37 -13.63 -1.69
N LEU A 8 -13.10 -14.70 -2.41
CA LEU A 8 -11.74 -15.15 -2.66
C LEU A 8 -11.21 -14.56 -3.97
N VAL A 9 -10.01 -14.03 -3.92
CA VAL A 9 -9.26 -13.55 -5.08
C VAL A 9 -8.16 -14.57 -5.38
N VAL A 10 -8.32 -15.35 -6.45
CA VAL A 10 -7.35 -16.38 -6.83
C VAL A 10 -6.27 -15.75 -7.69
N ASP A 11 -5.04 -15.78 -7.18
CA ASP A 11 -3.86 -15.20 -7.81
C ASP A 11 -3.20 -16.20 -8.78
N PHE A 12 -3.15 -15.83 -10.06
CA PHE A 12 -2.46 -16.56 -11.13
C PHE A 12 -1.09 -15.94 -11.49
N GLY A 13 -0.53 -15.07 -10.62
CA GLY A 13 0.77 -14.44 -10.84
C GLY A 13 0.69 -13.10 -11.59
N GLY A 14 -0.49 -12.51 -11.68
CA GLY A 14 -0.71 -11.20 -12.30
C GLY A 14 -0.26 -10.04 -11.41
N GLN A 15 0.00 -8.88 -12.03
CA GLN A 15 0.46 -7.69 -11.30
C GLN A 15 -0.65 -6.98 -10.50
N TYR A 16 -1.93 -7.22 -10.83
CA TYR A 16 -3.06 -6.47 -10.28
C TYR A 16 -3.87 -7.23 -9.22
N ASN A 17 -3.37 -8.36 -8.69
CA ASN A 17 -4.07 -9.18 -7.69
C ASN A 17 -4.46 -8.38 -6.44
N GLN A 18 -3.53 -7.59 -5.88
CA GLN A 18 -3.79 -6.72 -4.73
C GLN A 18 -4.78 -5.61 -5.07
N LEU A 19 -4.74 -5.09 -6.31
CA LEU A 19 -5.66 -4.06 -6.74
C LEU A 19 -7.10 -4.61 -6.87
N VAL A 20 -7.26 -5.83 -7.42
CA VAL A 20 -8.57 -6.53 -7.43
C VAL A 20 -9.11 -6.67 -6.01
N ALA A 21 -8.30 -7.20 -5.09
CA ALA A 21 -8.70 -7.36 -3.70
C ALA A 21 -9.08 -6.02 -3.05
N ARG A 22 -8.31 -4.97 -3.27
CA ARG A 22 -8.62 -3.63 -2.78
C ARG A 22 -9.95 -3.11 -3.31
N ARG A 23 -10.28 -3.32 -4.61
CA ARG A 23 -11.57 -2.93 -5.18
C ARG A 23 -12.75 -3.66 -4.54
N VAL A 24 -12.60 -4.95 -4.22
CA VAL A 24 -13.62 -5.69 -3.47
C VAL A 24 -13.82 -5.10 -2.07
N ARG A 25 -12.72 -4.77 -1.36
CA ARG A 25 -12.78 -4.12 -0.04
C ARG A 25 -13.44 -2.74 -0.09
N GLU A 26 -13.22 -1.97 -1.15
CA GLU A 26 -13.91 -0.70 -1.40
C GLU A 26 -15.42 -0.86 -1.60
N CYS A 27 -15.90 -2.07 -1.86
CA CYS A 27 -17.33 -2.41 -1.85
C CYS A 27 -17.83 -2.87 -0.46
N ASN A 28 -17.08 -2.63 0.62
CA ASN A 28 -17.39 -3.06 1.98
C ASN A 28 -17.55 -4.59 2.13
N VAL A 29 -16.82 -5.36 1.35
CA VAL A 29 -16.81 -6.83 1.42
C VAL A 29 -15.41 -7.33 1.70
N TYR A 30 -15.28 -8.19 2.70
CA TYR A 30 -14.00 -8.81 3.03
C TYR A 30 -13.51 -9.73 1.90
N CYS A 31 -12.22 -9.71 1.60
CA CYS A 31 -11.63 -10.63 0.66
C CYS A 31 -10.24 -11.08 1.07
N GLU A 32 -9.85 -12.25 0.60
CA GLU A 32 -8.51 -12.81 0.78
C GLU A 32 -7.92 -13.20 -0.59
N ILE A 33 -6.62 -12.96 -0.74
CA ILE A 33 -5.86 -13.45 -1.91
C ILE A 33 -5.35 -14.85 -1.58
N VAL A 34 -5.63 -15.79 -2.47
CA VAL A 34 -5.16 -17.18 -2.36
C VAL A 34 -4.45 -17.60 -3.64
N SER A 35 -3.45 -18.49 -3.51
CA SER A 35 -2.77 -19.04 -4.67
C SER A 35 -3.72 -19.88 -5.54
N TYR A 36 -3.51 -19.90 -6.86
CA TYR A 36 -4.22 -20.79 -7.79
C TYR A 36 -4.04 -22.29 -7.46
N ARG A 37 -3.05 -22.63 -6.65
CA ARG A 37 -2.81 -24.00 -6.16
C ARG A 37 -3.70 -24.40 -4.99
N VAL A 38 -4.58 -23.51 -4.54
CA VAL A 38 -5.52 -23.82 -3.46
C VAL A 38 -6.43 -24.98 -3.88
N GLY A 39 -6.55 -25.98 -3.03
CA GLY A 39 -7.43 -27.13 -3.29
C GLY A 39 -8.91 -26.79 -3.12
N LEU A 40 -9.79 -27.47 -3.85
CA LEU A 40 -11.24 -27.27 -3.80
C LEU A 40 -11.81 -27.40 -2.38
N ASP A 41 -11.30 -28.34 -1.58
CA ASP A 41 -11.76 -28.54 -0.20
C ASP A 41 -11.42 -27.35 0.70
N ALA A 42 -10.25 -26.73 0.48
CA ALA A 42 -9.87 -25.51 1.18
C ALA A 42 -10.76 -24.31 0.79
N ILE A 43 -11.17 -24.22 -0.49
CA ILE A 43 -12.13 -23.22 -0.96
C ILE A 43 -13.50 -23.45 -0.32
N ARG A 44 -13.99 -24.70 -0.34
CA ARG A 44 -15.29 -25.06 0.30
C ARG A 44 -15.30 -24.77 1.78
N ALA A 45 -14.21 -25.07 2.49
CA ALA A 45 -14.10 -24.82 3.93
C ALA A 45 -14.17 -23.33 4.29
N GLN A 46 -13.74 -22.45 3.40
CA GLN A 46 -13.84 -21.00 3.58
C GLN A 46 -15.24 -20.44 3.30
N ASN A 47 -16.11 -21.21 2.65
CA ASN A 47 -17.50 -20.84 2.32
C ASN A 47 -17.63 -19.42 1.70
N PRO A 48 -16.89 -19.09 0.63
CA PRO A 48 -16.92 -17.76 0.06
C PRO A 48 -18.23 -17.49 -0.66
N LYS A 49 -18.63 -16.21 -0.69
CA LYS A 49 -19.79 -15.72 -1.45
C LYS A 49 -19.51 -15.62 -2.95
N GLY A 50 -18.24 -15.47 -3.32
CA GLY A 50 -17.80 -15.38 -4.70
C GLY A 50 -16.31 -15.62 -4.83
N ILE A 51 -15.87 -15.86 -6.06
CA ILE A 51 -14.48 -16.10 -6.42
C ILE A 51 -14.13 -15.19 -7.59
N ILE A 52 -12.98 -14.51 -7.52
CA ILE A 52 -12.46 -13.71 -8.64
C ILE A 52 -11.11 -14.31 -9.06
N PHE A 53 -10.98 -14.67 -10.32
CA PHE A 53 -9.71 -15.10 -10.92
C PHE A 53 -9.00 -13.86 -11.48
N THR A 54 -7.75 -13.65 -11.09
CA THR A 54 -6.96 -12.49 -11.53
C THR A 54 -6.35 -12.68 -12.91
N GLY A 55 -5.68 -11.65 -13.41
CA GLY A 55 -4.77 -11.76 -14.55
C GLY A 55 -3.56 -12.67 -14.25
N GLY A 56 -2.81 -13.02 -15.29
CA GLY A 56 -1.60 -13.83 -15.19
C GLY A 56 -0.63 -13.55 -16.34
N PRO A 57 0.66 -13.93 -16.20
CA PRO A 57 1.70 -13.57 -17.16
C PRO A 57 1.78 -14.48 -18.40
N ASN A 58 1.07 -15.61 -18.41
CA ASN A 58 1.22 -16.67 -19.42
C ASN A 58 0.01 -16.76 -20.36
N SER A 59 0.15 -17.52 -21.44
CA SER A 59 -0.97 -18.00 -22.25
C SER A 59 -1.54 -19.26 -21.63
N VAL A 60 -2.87 -19.39 -21.56
CA VAL A 60 -3.56 -20.51 -20.88
C VAL A 60 -3.35 -21.89 -21.52
N TYR A 61 -2.90 -21.91 -22.77
CA TYR A 61 -2.69 -23.13 -23.58
C TYR A 61 -1.22 -23.56 -23.64
N VAL A 62 -0.29 -22.90 -22.94
CA VAL A 62 1.11 -23.33 -22.88
C VAL A 62 1.34 -24.31 -21.72
N ASP A 63 2.27 -25.24 -21.93
CA ASP A 63 2.62 -26.23 -20.91
C ASP A 63 3.17 -25.55 -19.64
N GLY A 64 2.64 -25.95 -18.49
CA GLY A 64 3.04 -25.39 -17.19
C GLY A 64 2.40 -24.04 -16.85
N ALA A 65 1.44 -23.55 -17.65
CA ALA A 65 0.67 -22.36 -17.30
C ALA A 65 -0.09 -22.56 -15.97
N PRO A 66 -0.22 -21.52 -15.15
CA PRO A 66 -1.04 -21.56 -13.95
C PRO A 66 -2.47 -22.01 -14.26
N THR A 67 -2.95 -23.06 -13.61
CA THR A 67 -4.28 -23.61 -13.83
C THR A 67 -4.95 -24.00 -12.52
N ILE A 68 -6.26 -24.23 -12.55
CA ILE A 68 -7.04 -24.67 -11.40
C ILE A 68 -7.93 -25.85 -11.79
N ASP A 69 -8.36 -26.64 -10.81
CA ASP A 69 -9.28 -27.74 -11.04
C ASP A 69 -10.62 -27.23 -11.61
N PRO A 70 -11.04 -27.68 -12.82
CA PRO A 70 -12.30 -27.25 -13.46
C PRO A 70 -13.55 -27.49 -12.61
N ALA A 71 -13.51 -28.44 -11.67
CA ALA A 71 -14.61 -28.70 -10.74
C ALA A 71 -14.98 -27.48 -9.86
N ILE A 72 -14.14 -26.43 -9.83
CA ILE A 72 -14.44 -25.17 -9.16
C ILE A 72 -15.71 -24.52 -9.73
N PHE A 73 -15.97 -24.67 -11.03
CA PHE A 73 -17.17 -24.12 -11.71
C PHE A 73 -18.47 -24.87 -11.38
N ASP A 74 -18.36 -26.03 -10.71
CA ASP A 74 -19.48 -26.85 -10.25
C ASP A 74 -19.74 -26.72 -8.74
N LEU A 75 -19.00 -25.86 -8.05
CA LEU A 75 -19.19 -25.63 -6.60
C LEU A 75 -20.46 -24.85 -6.27
N GLY A 76 -21.13 -24.25 -7.28
CA GLY A 76 -22.28 -23.37 -7.06
C GLY A 76 -21.91 -22.00 -6.49
N ILE A 77 -20.64 -21.66 -6.47
CA ILE A 77 -20.11 -20.37 -6.02
C ILE A 77 -19.95 -19.48 -7.25
N PRO A 78 -20.43 -18.22 -7.23
CA PRO A 78 -20.21 -17.27 -8.31
C PRO A 78 -18.73 -17.08 -8.64
N VAL A 79 -18.37 -17.08 -9.94
CA VAL A 79 -16.98 -16.88 -10.40
C VAL A 79 -16.93 -15.74 -11.42
N LEU A 80 -15.98 -14.82 -11.24
CA LEU A 80 -15.59 -13.80 -12.20
C LEU A 80 -14.14 -14.00 -12.63
N GLY A 81 -13.90 -14.23 -13.92
CA GLY A 81 -12.56 -14.27 -14.51
C GLY A 81 -12.15 -12.90 -15.06
N LEU A 82 -10.93 -12.43 -14.76
CA LEU A 82 -10.35 -11.19 -15.28
C LEU A 82 -9.13 -11.50 -16.14
N CYS A 83 -9.11 -11.03 -17.39
CA CYS A 83 -7.99 -11.18 -18.32
C CYS A 83 -7.54 -12.65 -18.45
N TYR A 84 -6.40 -13.03 -17.85
CA TYR A 84 -5.96 -14.44 -17.81
C TYR A 84 -7.01 -15.37 -17.19
N GLY A 85 -7.61 -14.95 -16.06
CA GLY A 85 -8.66 -15.74 -15.39
C GLY A 85 -9.91 -15.95 -16.26
N PHE A 86 -10.27 -14.98 -17.08
CA PHE A 86 -11.32 -15.11 -18.08
C PHE A 86 -10.92 -16.10 -19.20
N GLN A 87 -9.69 -15.96 -19.71
CA GLN A 87 -9.18 -16.88 -20.75
C GLN A 87 -9.08 -18.30 -20.22
N LEU A 88 -8.63 -18.48 -18.97
CA LEU A 88 -8.54 -19.80 -18.33
C LEU A 88 -9.94 -20.43 -18.18
N MET A 89 -10.92 -19.68 -17.69
CA MET A 89 -12.30 -20.15 -17.60
C MET A 89 -12.85 -20.54 -18.98
N THR A 90 -12.62 -19.72 -20.00
CA THR A 90 -13.01 -19.99 -21.38
C THR A 90 -12.38 -21.28 -21.89
N HIS A 91 -11.08 -21.46 -21.70
CA HIS A 91 -10.32 -22.63 -22.11
C HIS A 91 -10.80 -23.91 -21.42
N LEU A 92 -10.93 -23.89 -20.09
CA LEU A 92 -11.32 -25.05 -19.27
C LEU A 92 -12.77 -25.49 -19.55
N LEU A 93 -13.65 -24.58 -19.97
CA LEU A 93 -15.06 -24.89 -20.28
C LEU A 93 -15.31 -25.16 -21.77
N GLY A 94 -14.26 -25.28 -22.58
CA GLY A 94 -14.34 -25.73 -23.97
C GLY A 94 -14.55 -24.61 -24.99
N GLY A 95 -14.31 -23.37 -24.65
CA GLY A 95 -14.13 -22.28 -25.59
C GLY A 95 -12.73 -22.29 -26.22
N HIS A 96 -12.49 -21.40 -27.17
CA HIS A 96 -11.21 -21.31 -27.87
C HIS A 96 -10.48 -20.00 -27.53
N VAL A 97 -9.28 -20.14 -26.99
CA VAL A 97 -8.35 -19.03 -26.71
C VAL A 97 -7.14 -19.18 -27.59
N CYS A 98 -6.78 -18.11 -28.28
CA CYS A 98 -5.64 -18.09 -29.18
C CYS A 98 -4.98 -16.71 -29.21
N LYS A 99 -3.84 -16.62 -29.89
CA LYS A 99 -3.15 -15.34 -30.09
C LYS A 99 -3.98 -14.40 -30.94
N ALA A 100 -4.20 -13.20 -30.45
CA ALA A 100 -4.98 -12.20 -31.18
C ALA A 100 -4.25 -11.76 -32.48
N PRO A 101 -4.98 -11.57 -33.59
CA PRO A 101 -4.44 -11.01 -34.82
C PRO A 101 -3.84 -9.61 -34.58
N GLU A 102 -4.55 -8.79 -33.81
CA GLU A 102 -4.10 -7.49 -33.34
C GLU A 102 -4.11 -7.47 -31.81
N ARG A 103 -3.04 -6.94 -31.23
CA ARG A 103 -2.92 -6.81 -29.78
C ARG A 103 -3.72 -5.62 -29.29
N GLU A 104 -4.35 -5.72 -28.14
CA GLU A 104 -5.01 -4.59 -27.51
C GLU A 104 -4.29 -4.21 -26.21
N TYR A 105 -3.73 -3.00 -26.21
CA TYR A 105 -3.09 -2.40 -25.05
C TYR A 105 -3.58 -0.97 -24.87
N GLY A 106 -4.03 -0.64 -23.67
CA GLY A 106 -4.46 0.70 -23.32
C GLY A 106 -5.98 0.87 -23.25
N LYS A 107 -6.41 2.11 -23.41
CA LYS A 107 -7.82 2.50 -23.35
C LYS A 107 -8.55 2.08 -24.63
N THR A 108 -9.50 1.20 -24.51
CA THR A 108 -10.29 0.66 -25.64
C THR A 108 -11.77 0.89 -25.39
N LEU A 109 -12.51 1.27 -26.44
CA LEU A 109 -13.97 1.36 -26.39
C LEU A 109 -14.56 -0.05 -26.40
N VAL A 110 -15.39 -0.35 -25.40
CA VAL A 110 -16.06 -1.64 -25.23
C VAL A 110 -17.57 -1.44 -25.29
N HIS A 111 -18.23 -2.26 -26.09
CA HIS A 111 -19.70 -2.32 -26.17
C HIS A 111 -20.18 -3.38 -25.20
N VAL A 112 -21.09 -3.03 -24.28
CA VAL A 112 -21.60 -3.94 -23.24
C VAL A 112 -23.11 -4.14 -23.35
N ASP A 113 -23.57 -5.34 -23.04
CA ASP A 113 -25.01 -5.61 -22.87
C ASP A 113 -25.44 -5.20 -21.45
N THR A 114 -26.10 -4.07 -21.34
CA THR A 114 -26.60 -3.52 -20.07
C THR A 114 -27.69 -4.35 -19.39
N LYS A 115 -28.18 -5.42 -20.03
CA LYS A 115 -29.08 -6.40 -19.40
C LYS A 115 -28.35 -7.39 -18.50
N SER A 116 -27.05 -7.55 -18.70
CA SER A 116 -26.20 -8.35 -17.82
C SER A 116 -26.13 -7.73 -16.43
N LYS A 117 -26.28 -8.54 -15.39
CA LYS A 117 -26.21 -8.07 -13.99
C LYS A 117 -24.91 -7.37 -13.65
N VAL A 118 -23.79 -7.76 -14.28
CA VAL A 118 -22.48 -7.14 -14.02
C VAL A 118 -22.33 -5.78 -14.71
N PHE A 119 -23.14 -5.49 -15.72
CA PHE A 119 -23.15 -4.21 -16.45
C PHE A 119 -24.37 -3.32 -16.11
N GLU A 120 -25.09 -3.63 -15.06
CA GLU A 120 -26.16 -2.77 -14.57
C GLU A 120 -25.62 -1.38 -14.21
N ASN A 121 -26.28 -0.31 -14.72
CA ASN A 121 -25.85 1.08 -14.57
C ASN A 121 -24.47 1.41 -15.18
N VAL A 122 -23.97 0.58 -16.08
CA VAL A 122 -22.79 0.86 -16.91
C VAL A 122 -23.28 1.42 -18.25
N SER A 123 -22.52 2.36 -18.83
CA SER A 123 -22.82 2.91 -20.15
C SER A 123 -22.73 1.83 -21.23
N PRO A 124 -23.65 1.78 -22.22
CA PRO A 124 -23.61 0.78 -23.30
C PRO A 124 -22.30 0.76 -24.09
N GLU A 125 -21.62 1.92 -24.13
CA GLU A 125 -20.28 2.13 -24.66
C GLU A 125 -19.43 2.74 -23.57
N THR A 126 -18.39 2.03 -23.15
CA THR A 126 -17.53 2.45 -22.06
C THR A 126 -16.06 2.23 -22.39
N ILE A 127 -15.17 3.01 -21.78
CA ILE A 127 -13.73 2.83 -21.93
C ILE A 127 -13.25 1.81 -20.90
N CYS A 128 -12.55 0.76 -21.39
CA CYS A 128 -11.90 -0.22 -20.54
C CYS A 128 -10.43 -0.31 -20.86
N TRP A 129 -9.64 -0.73 -19.88
CA TRP A 129 -8.22 -0.99 -20.03
C TRP A 129 -7.99 -2.41 -20.53
N MET A 130 -7.46 -2.54 -21.74
CA MET A 130 -7.02 -3.79 -22.33
C MET A 130 -5.51 -3.97 -22.12
N SER A 131 -5.08 -5.20 -21.87
CA SER A 131 -3.66 -5.55 -21.72
C SER A 131 -3.48 -7.03 -22.04
N HIS A 132 -3.62 -7.40 -23.32
CA HIS A 132 -3.56 -8.82 -23.72
C HIS A 132 -2.95 -9.04 -25.12
N ASN A 133 -2.26 -10.18 -25.25
CA ASN A 133 -1.78 -10.75 -26.52
C ASN A 133 -2.72 -11.85 -27.04
N ASP A 134 -3.36 -12.56 -26.11
CA ASP A 134 -4.30 -13.64 -26.39
C ASP A 134 -5.72 -13.17 -26.12
N TYR A 135 -6.67 -13.74 -26.83
CA TYR A 135 -8.09 -13.41 -26.70
C TYR A 135 -8.95 -14.68 -26.83
N ALA A 136 -10.16 -14.62 -26.35
CA ALA A 136 -11.16 -15.64 -26.63
C ALA A 136 -11.71 -15.44 -28.06
N GLU A 137 -11.43 -16.37 -28.95
CA GLU A 137 -12.00 -16.38 -30.31
C GLU A 137 -13.45 -16.86 -30.27
N THR A 138 -13.74 -17.88 -29.45
CA THR A 138 -15.10 -18.41 -29.25
C THR A 138 -15.39 -18.64 -27.77
N ALA A 139 -16.58 -18.22 -27.37
CA ALA A 139 -17.12 -18.48 -26.05
C ALA A 139 -17.42 -19.99 -25.85
N PRO A 140 -17.37 -20.54 -24.63
CA PRO A 140 -17.81 -21.90 -24.35
C PRO A 140 -19.31 -22.10 -24.66
N THR A 141 -19.68 -23.34 -24.96
CA THR A 141 -21.09 -23.67 -25.27
C THR A 141 -22.00 -23.29 -24.09
N GLY A 142 -23.09 -22.59 -24.41
CA GLY A 142 -24.09 -22.13 -23.43
C GLY A 142 -23.82 -20.75 -22.85
N PHE A 143 -22.64 -20.19 -23.03
CA PHE A 143 -22.33 -18.84 -22.60
C PHE A 143 -22.89 -17.78 -23.58
N THR A 144 -23.30 -16.66 -23.02
CA THR A 144 -23.67 -15.46 -23.78
C THR A 144 -22.49 -14.49 -23.81
N ILE A 145 -22.22 -13.90 -24.97
CA ILE A 145 -21.26 -12.81 -25.09
C ILE A 145 -21.95 -11.54 -24.60
N SER A 146 -21.44 -10.94 -23.53
CA SER A 146 -22.00 -9.75 -22.89
C SER A 146 -21.20 -8.48 -23.15
N ALA A 147 -20.02 -8.56 -23.78
CA ALA A 147 -19.29 -7.41 -24.31
C ALA A 147 -18.35 -7.78 -25.45
N TYR A 148 -18.05 -6.79 -26.31
CA TYR A 148 -17.14 -6.93 -27.45
C TYR A 148 -16.43 -5.59 -27.76
N THR A 149 -15.33 -5.67 -28.51
CA THR A 149 -14.68 -4.53 -29.15
C THR A 149 -14.55 -4.79 -30.65
N ASP A 150 -14.05 -3.84 -31.41
CA ASP A 150 -13.79 -4.02 -32.85
C ASP A 150 -12.78 -5.15 -33.13
N ASN A 151 -11.81 -5.36 -32.23
CA ASN A 151 -10.74 -6.35 -32.39
C ASN A 151 -10.89 -7.58 -31.47
N CYS A 152 -11.75 -7.52 -30.45
CA CYS A 152 -12.02 -8.61 -29.52
C CYS A 152 -13.52 -8.95 -29.52
N PRO A 153 -13.96 -9.93 -30.34
CA PRO A 153 -15.37 -10.28 -30.46
C PRO A 153 -15.98 -10.87 -29.18
N VAL A 154 -15.13 -11.36 -28.27
CA VAL A 154 -15.53 -11.95 -26.99
C VAL A 154 -14.78 -11.22 -25.88
N ALA A 155 -15.17 -9.98 -25.59
CA ALA A 155 -14.55 -9.17 -24.52
C ALA A 155 -15.15 -9.44 -23.13
N ALA A 156 -16.39 -9.96 -23.07
CA ALA A 156 -16.99 -10.51 -21.86
C ALA A 156 -17.97 -11.63 -22.15
N ILE A 157 -18.07 -12.58 -21.22
CA ILE A 157 -19.02 -13.70 -21.29
C ILE A 157 -19.75 -13.89 -19.97
N GLU A 158 -20.93 -14.50 -20.05
CA GLU A 158 -21.68 -14.92 -18.86
C GLU A 158 -22.47 -16.21 -19.07
N LEU A 159 -22.62 -16.96 -17.98
CA LEU A 159 -23.55 -18.07 -17.85
C LEU A 159 -24.35 -17.86 -16.56
N PRO A 160 -25.47 -17.13 -16.62
CA PRO A 160 -26.23 -16.69 -15.45
C PRO A 160 -26.74 -17.85 -14.59
N GLU A 161 -27.08 -18.99 -15.18
CA GLU A 161 -27.59 -20.18 -14.50
C GLU A 161 -26.55 -20.78 -13.51
N LYS A 162 -25.26 -20.57 -13.77
CA LYS A 162 -24.15 -20.99 -12.91
C LYS A 162 -23.47 -19.82 -12.22
N ASN A 163 -23.91 -18.56 -12.43
CA ASN A 163 -23.27 -17.34 -11.94
C ASN A 163 -21.79 -17.24 -12.35
N LEU A 164 -21.46 -17.64 -13.59
CA LEU A 164 -20.14 -17.53 -14.16
C LEU A 164 -20.06 -16.30 -15.06
N HIS A 165 -19.06 -15.47 -14.84
CA HIS A 165 -18.81 -14.24 -15.59
C HIS A 165 -17.32 -14.11 -15.92
N GLY A 166 -16.99 -13.44 -17.02
CA GLY A 166 -15.60 -13.21 -17.39
C GLY A 166 -15.41 -11.96 -18.22
N PHE A 167 -14.33 -11.21 -17.95
CA PHE A 167 -13.93 -10.01 -18.66
C PHE A 167 -12.50 -10.15 -19.19
N GLN A 168 -12.30 -9.83 -20.47
CA GLN A 168 -10.97 -9.74 -21.06
C GLN A 168 -10.20 -8.51 -20.54
N PHE A 169 -10.90 -7.45 -20.22
CA PHE A 169 -10.36 -6.19 -19.72
C PHE A 169 -10.19 -6.17 -18.20
N HIS A 170 -9.56 -5.11 -17.72
CA HIS A 170 -9.23 -4.90 -16.32
C HIS A 170 -10.17 -3.85 -15.67
N PRO A 171 -11.23 -4.26 -14.96
CA PRO A 171 -12.13 -3.33 -14.27
C PRO A 171 -11.50 -2.73 -13.01
N GLU A 172 -10.44 -3.34 -12.47
CA GLU A 172 -9.78 -2.93 -11.23
C GLU A 172 -8.93 -1.66 -11.38
N VAL A 173 -8.46 -1.33 -12.60
CA VAL A 173 -7.59 -0.19 -12.84
C VAL A 173 -8.37 1.11 -13.06
N LEU A 174 -7.76 2.25 -12.73
CA LEU A 174 -8.40 3.58 -12.89
C LEU A 174 -8.70 3.95 -14.34
N HIS A 175 -8.00 3.33 -15.29
CA HIS A 175 -8.21 3.56 -16.73
C HIS A 175 -9.51 2.91 -17.26
N THR A 176 -10.21 2.16 -16.42
CA THR A 176 -11.58 1.68 -16.64
C THR A 176 -12.51 2.47 -15.71
N PRO A 177 -13.06 3.63 -16.16
CA PRO A 177 -13.78 4.56 -15.27
C PRO A 177 -14.98 3.93 -14.57
N GLU A 178 -15.71 3.04 -15.23
CA GLU A 178 -16.88 2.35 -14.68
C GLU A 178 -16.55 0.97 -14.06
N GLY A 179 -15.27 0.61 -13.99
CA GLY A 179 -14.82 -0.68 -13.47
C GLY A 179 -15.24 -0.95 -12.02
N LYS A 180 -15.27 0.09 -11.20
CA LYS A 180 -15.78 -0.02 -9.82
C LYS A 180 -17.25 -0.43 -9.79
N THR A 181 -18.08 0.12 -10.67
CA THR A 181 -19.50 -0.26 -10.82
C THR A 181 -19.63 -1.72 -11.24
N MET A 182 -18.83 -2.18 -12.19
CA MET A 182 -18.84 -3.58 -12.67
C MET A 182 -18.48 -4.56 -11.54
N LEU A 183 -17.43 -4.27 -10.77
CA LEU A 183 -17.02 -5.10 -9.64
C LEU A 183 -18.04 -5.06 -8.49
N HIS A 184 -18.60 -3.89 -8.19
CA HIS A 184 -19.71 -3.76 -7.25
C HIS A 184 -20.90 -4.62 -7.66
N ASN A 185 -21.30 -4.57 -8.93
CA ASN A 185 -22.38 -5.38 -9.46
C ASN A 185 -22.11 -6.89 -9.33
N PHE A 186 -20.89 -7.34 -9.62
CA PHE A 186 -20.54 -8.74 -9.37
C PHE A 186 -20.69 -9.11 -7.89
N VAL A 187 -20.15 -8.31 -7.00
CA VAL A 187 -20.15 -8.59 -5.56
C VAL A 187 -21.57 -8.56 -4.96
N TYR A 188 -22.39 -7.58 -5.36
CA TYR A 188 -23.75 -7.41 -4.80
C TYR A 188 -24.83 -8.14 -5.59
N ASN A 189 -24.86 -7.98 -6.93
CA ASN A 189 -25.98 -8.48 -7.74
C ASN A 189 -25.80 -9.96 -8.11
N VAL A 190 -24.54 -10.46 -8.16
CA VAL A 190 -24.25 -11.85 -8.50
C VAL A 190 -23.91 -12.66 -7.26
N CYS A 191 -22.97 -12.21 -6.41
CA CYS A 191 -22.59 -12.92 -5.18
C CYS A 191 -23.59 -12.74 -4.04
N GLY A 192 -24.44 -11.71 -4.08
CA GLY A 192 -25.46 -11.44 -3.06
C GLY A 192 -24.87 -10.98 -1.73
N CYS A 193 -23.69 -10.36 -1.75
CA CYS A 193 -23.09 -9.77 -0.54
C CYS A 193 -23.91 -8.57 -0.06
N LYS A 194 -23.84 -8.28 1.25
CA LYS A 194 -24.56 -7.18 1.90
C LYS A 194 -23.66 -6.03 2.33
N GLY A 195 -22.34 -6.23 2.29
CA GLY A 195 -21.38 -5.21 2.68
C GLY A 195 -21.21 -5.07 4.18
N ASP A 196 -20.78 -6.13 4.83
CA ASP A 196 -20.61 -6.21 6.30
C ASP A 196 -19.18 -5.91 6.78
N TRP A 197 -18.29 -5.54 5.86
CA TRP A 197 -16.92 -5.15 6.15
C TRP A 197 -16.84 -3.65 6.46
N GLU A 198 -17.01 -3.30 7.74
CA GLU A 198 -16.98 -1.92 8.25
C GLU A 198 -15.86 -1.74 9.27
N MET A 199 -15.09 -0.64 9.17
CA MET A 199 -13.92 -0.41 10.02
C MET A 199 -14.28 -0.24 11.51
N GLY A 200 -15.41 0.37 11.84
CA GLY A 200 -15.90 0.46 13.22
C GLY A 200 -16.06 -0.91 13.85
N SER A 201 -16.79 -1.81 13.18
CA SER A 201 -17.00 -3.20 13.61
C SER A 201 -15.69 -4.00 13.65
N PHE A 202 -14.80 -3.77 12.69
CA PHE A 202 -13.47 -4.39 12.68
C PHE A 202 -12.66 -3.98 13.92
N VAL A 203 -12.58 -2.69 14.22
CA VAL A 203 -11.83 -2.17 15.37
C VAL A 203 -12.37 -2.76 16.69
N GLU A 204 -13.67 -2.75 16.90
CA GLU A 204 -14.29 -3.32 18.11
C GLU A 204 -13.99 -4.82 18.27
N THR A 205 -14.18 -5.57 17.19
CA THR A 205 -13.93 -7.02 17.17
C THR A 205 -12.45 -7.34 17.39
N SER A 206 -11.55 -6.59 16.73
CA SER A 206 -10.11 -6.78 16.86
C SER A 206 -9.61 -6.43 18.25
N VAL A 207 -10.07 -5.35 18.85
CA VAL A 207 -9.76 -4.98 20.24
C VAL A 207 -10.19 -6.08 21.22
N LYS A 208 -11.38 -6.66 21.03
CA LYS A 208 -11.86 -7.77 21.86
C LYS A 208 -10.98 -9.02 21.68
N ALA A 209 -10.69 -9.41 20.45
CA ALA A 209 -9.85 -10.58 20.15
C ALA A 209 -8.42 -10.41 20.68
N LEU A 210 -7.83 -9.22 20.56
CA LEU A 210 -6.52 -8.90 21.11
C LEU A 210 -6.50 -9.01 22.64
N ARG A 211 -7.54 -8.49 23.31
CA ARG A 211 -7.69 -8.61 24.77
C ARG A 211 -7.77 -10.05 25.22
N GLU A 212 -8.56 -10.87 24.54
CA GLU A 212 -8.69 -12.30 24.83
C GLU A 212 -7.37 -13.06 24.59
N LYS A 213 -6.67 -12.74 23.49
CA LYS A 213 -5.41 -13.38 23.12
C LYS A 213 -4.27 -13.03 24.08
N ILE A 214 -4.16 -11.77 24.47
CA ILE A 214 -3.07 -11.25 25.31
C ILE A 214 -3.31 -11.58 26.79
N GLY A 215 -4.57 -11.54 27.26
CA GLY A 215 -4.91 -11.76 28.66
C GLY A 215 -4.13 -10.79 29.56
N ASP A 216 -3.41 -11.33 30.54
CA ASP A 216 -2.57 -10.58 31.48
C ASP A 216 -1.12 -10.36 30.98
N GLY A 217 -0.81 -10.76 29.74
CA GLY A 217 0.52 -10.67 29.15
C GLY A 217 0.97 -9.24 28.86
N LYS A 218 2.28 -9.03 28.84
CA LYS A 218 2.91 -7.76 28.49
C LYS A 218 3.23 -7.69 27.01
N VAL A 219 2.96 -6.56 26.38
CA VAL A 219 3.20 -6.31 24.97
C VAL A 219 4.25 -5.24 24.79
N LEU A 220 5.25 -5.49 23.94
CA LEU A 220 6.24 -4.52 23.49
C LEU A 220 5.95 -4.12 22.04
N CYS A 221 5.96 -2.82 21.75
CA CYS A 221 5.72 -2.27 20.42
C CYS A 221 6.82 -1.28 20.05
N ALA A 222 7.43 -1.46 18.87
CA ALA A 222 8.28 -0.45 18.27
C ALA A 222 7.40 0.60 17.57
N LEU A 223 7.36 1.81 18.12
CA LEU A 223 6.59 2.92 17.57
C LEU A 223 7.52 3.76 16.67
N SER A 224 7.38 3.65 15.36
CA SER A 224 8.22 4.39 14.41
C SER A 224 7.72 5.82 14.10
N GLY A 225 6.54 6.19 14.60
CA GLY A 225 5.85 7.44 14.21
C GLY A 225 5.12 7.36 12.86
N GLY A 226 5.26 6.26 12.13
CA GLY A 226 4.47 6.00 10.91
C GLY A 226 3.01 5.65 11.22
N VAL A 227 2.14 5.73 10.21
CA VAL A 227 0.70 5.46 10.34
C VAL A 227 0.45 4.07 10.93
N ASP A 228 1.08 3.03 10.40
CA ASP A 228 0.79 1.64 10.76
C ASP A 228 1.16 1.35 12.22
N SER A 229 2.37 1.72 12.64
CA SER A 229 2.79 1.55 14.03
C SER A 229 1.93 2.36 15.01
N SER A 230 1.48 3.54 14.59
CA SER A 230 0.59 4.39 15.42
C SER A 230 -0.80 3.78 15.57
N VAL A 231 -1.38 3.25 14.49
CA VAL A 231 -2.69 2.58 14.53
C VAL A 231 -2.61 1.28 15.33
N ALA A 232 -1.55 0.49 15.16
CA ALA A 232 -1.32 -0.72 15.95
C ALA A 232 -1.19 -0.40 17.45
N ALA A 233 -0.42 0.62 17.82
CA ALA A 233 -0.28 1.06 19.20
C ALA A 233 -1.59 1.56 19.80
N ALA A 234 -2.38 2.34 19.05
CA ALA A 234 -3.69 2.82 19.48
C ALA A 234 -4.69 1.67 19.71
N MET A 235 -4.72 0.68 18.81
CA MET A 235 -5.59 -0.50 18.92
C MET A 235 -5.19 -1.36 20.13
N LEU A 236 -3.90 -1.60 20.33
CA LEU A 236 -3.40 -2.34 21.48
C LEU A 236 -3.61 -1.59 22.80
N SER A 237 -3.46 -0.28 22.82
CA SER A 237 -3.78 0.55 23.98
C SER A 237 -5.24 0.38 24.40
N LYS A 238 -6.18 0.38 23.45
CA LYS A 238 -7.62 0.11 23.75
C LYS A 238 -7.86 -1.34 24.23
N ALA A 239 -7.05 -2.28 23.77
CA ALA A 239 -7.19 -3.68 24.16
C ALA A 239 -6.65 -3.96 25.57
N VAL A 240 -5.44 -3.50 25.89
CA VAL A 240 -4.69 -3.94 27.08
C VAL A 240 -4.12 -2.81 27.93
N GLY A 241 -4.30 -1.54 27.54
CA GLY A 241 -3.89 -0.38 28.35
C GLY A 241 -2.40 -0.43 28.75
N LYS A 242 -2.11 -0.29 30.03
CA LYS A 242 -0.75 -0.25 30.58
C LYS A 242 0.06 -1.55 30.46
N GLN A 243 -0.51 -2.63 29.98
CA GLN A 243 0.26 -3.83 29.62
C GLN A 243 1.10 -3.59 28.35
N LEU A 244 0.73 -2.58 27.54
CA LEU A 244 1.47 -2.15 26.35
C LEU A 244 2.60 -1.19 26.73
N THR A 245 3.80 -1.49 26.27
CA THR A 245 4.95 -0.58 26.30
C THR A 245 5.35 -0.26 24.86
N CYS A 246 5.30 1.03 24.49
CA CYS A 246 5.75 1.53 23.20
C CYS A 246 7.13 2.17 23.34
N VAL A 247 8.08 1.74 22.52
CA VAL A 247 9.42 2.34 22.42
C VAL A 247 9.51 3.16 21.15
N PHE A 248 9.70 4.45 21.29
CA PHE A 248 9.94 5.40 20.20
C PHE A 248 11.41 5.81 20.20
N VAL A 249 12.10 5.67 19.08
CA VAL A 249 13.51 6.01 18.94
C VAL A 249 13.65 7.29 18.11
N ASP A 250 14.11 8.36 18.76
CA ASP A 250 14.55 9.56 18.05
C ASP A 250 15.99 9.36 17.56
N HIS A 251 16.11 8.95 16.32
CA HIS A 251 17.38 8.74 15.64
C HIS A 251 17.93 10.01 14.97
N GLY A 252 17.29 11.16 15.16
CA GLY A 252 17.74 12.43 14.60
C GLY A 252 17.47 12.63 13.10
N LEU A 253 16.84 11.66 12.43
CA LEU A 253 16.55 11.68 10.99
C LEU A 253 15.03 11.83 10.72
N LEU A 254 14.28 12.24 11.74
CA LEU A 254 12.84 12.49 11.67
C LEU A 254 12.55 13.81 10.96
N ARG A 255 11.31 13.99 10.48
CA ARG A 255 10.83 15.29 10.03
C ARG A 255 10.83 16.31 11.17
N LYS A 256 10.77 17.60 10.82
CA LYS A 256 10.60 18.66 11.80
C LYS A 256 9.35 18.43 12.64
N ASN A 257 9.48 18.52 13.97
CA ASN A 257 8.43 18.38 15.00
C ASN A 257 7.79 16.96 15.06
N GLU A 258 8.30 15.97 14.34
CA GLU A 258 7.70 14.63 14.32
C GLU A 258 7.78 13.92 15.68
N MET A 259 8.88 14.11 16.40
CA MET A 259 9.05 13.58 17.77
C MET A 259 8.01 14.19 18.72
N GLU A 260 7.85 15.51 18.66
CA GLU A 260 6.90 16.26 19.48
C GLU A 260 5.47 15.80 19.21
N GLU A 261 5.09 15.65 17.94
CA GLU A 261 3.77 15.15 17.51
C GLU A 261 3.47 13.75 18.06
N VAL A 262 4.45 12.84 18.01
CA VAL A 262 4.30 11.48 18.55
C VAL A 262 4.20 11.50 20.08
N CYS A 263 5.01 12.33 20.75
CA CYS A 263 4.97 12.48 22.21
C CYS A 263 3.66 13.12 22.69
N GLU A 264 3.05 14.02 21.91
CA GLU A 264 1.75 14.61 22.23
C GLU A 264 0.64 13.54 22.24
N VAL A 265 0.67 12.61 21.30
CA VAL A 265 -0.37 11.58 21.14
C VAL A 265 -0.17 10.40 22.08
N PHE A 266 1.05 9.90 22.20
CA PHE A 266 1.35 8.65 22.92
C PHE A 266 2.12 8.85 24.23
N GLY A 267 2.63 10.05 24.50
CA GLY A 267 3.39 10.36 25.69
C GLY A 267 2.57 10.32 26.98
N PRO A 268 3.19 10.64 28.13
CA PRO A 268 2.53 10.53 29.43
C PRO A 268 1.25 11.35 29.61
N ASN A 269 1.10 12.45 28.85
CA ASN A 269 -0.09 13.30 28.85
C ASN A 269 -0.94 13.09 27.58
N GLY A 270 -0.61 12.08 26.78
CA GLY A 270 -1.34 11.77 25.55
C GLY A 270 -2.68 11.09 25.79
N GLN A 271 -3.43 10.92 24.73
CA GLN A 271 -4.79 10.39 24.79
C GLN A 271 -4.88 8.87 24.94
N PHE A 272 -3.77 8.13 24.80
CA PHE A 272 -3.74 6.68 24.88
C PHE A 272 -3.12 6.17 26.16
N GLU A 273 -3.77 5.22 26.81
CA GLU A 273 -3.28 4.59 28.03
C GLU A 273 -2.25 3.50 27.69
N LEU A 274 -0.97 3.80 27.81
CA LEU A 274 0.15 2.88 27.57
C LEU A 274 1.41 3.34 28.34
N ASN A 275 2.45 2.51 28.36
CA ASN A 275 3.78 2.94 28.80
C ASN A 275 4.56 3.44 27.60
N PHE A 276 5.03 4.68 27.64
CA PHE A 276 5.77 5.30 26.54
C PHE A 276 7.22 5.53 26.93
N VAL A 277 8.14 4.98 26.14
CA VAL A 277 9.58 5.14 26.29
C VAL A 277 10.10 5.87 25.04
N CYS A 278 10.58 7.10 25.23
CA CYS A 278 11.23 7.89 24.17
C CYS A 278 12.74 7.83 24.37
N VAL A 279 13.46 7.31 23.39
CA VAL A 279 14.92 7.13 23.42
C VAL A 279 15.55 8.17 22.51
N ASN A 280 16.36 9.08 23.09
CA ASN A 280 17.19 9.98 22.28
C ASN A 280 18.48 9.26 21.87
N ALA A 281 18.54 8.84 20.63
CA ALA A 281 19.69 8.17 20.03
C ALA A 281 20.38 9.00 18.92
N ARG A 282 20.03 10.29 18.75
CA ARG A 282 20.47 11.15 17.64
C ARG A 282 21.98 11.08 17.40
N GLN A 283 22.79 11.31 18.45
CA GLN A 283 24.23 11.32 18.30
C GLN A 283 24.80 9.97 17.88
N ARG A 284 24.24 8.88 18.40
CA ARG A 284 24.62 7.52 18.07
C ARG A 284 24.45 7.20 16.57
N PHE A 285 23.34 7.64 15.98
CA PHE A 285 23.11 7.49 14.54
C PHE A 285 24.02 8.39 13.70
N TYR A 286 24.25 9.63 14.11
CA TYR A 286 25.17 10.53 13.41
C TYR A 286 26.60 9.99 13.43
N ASP A 287 27.08 9.47 14.56
CA ASP A 287 28.41 8.88 14.66
C ASP A 287 28.58 7.66 13.72
N LYS A 288 27.56 6.84 13.58
CA LYS A 288 27.57 5.69 12.67
C LYS A 288 27.49 6.07 11.19
N LEU A 289 26.88 7.19 10.87
CA LEU A 289 26.71 7.70 9.50
C LEU A 289 27.86 8.60 9.05
N ALA A 290 28.78 8.97 9.94
CA ALA A 290 29.91 9.81 9.62
C ALA A 290 30.77 9.21 8.49
N GLY A 291 30.99 9.98 7.41
CA GLY A 291 31.74 9.55 6.23
C GLY A 291 30.97 8.57 5.30
N VAL A 292 29.71 8.25 5.59
CA VAL A 292 28.91 7.33 4.77
C VAL A 292 28.09 8.12 3.74
N SER A 293 28.37 7.87 2.46
CA SER A 293 27.69 8.54 1.34
C SER A 293 26.87 7.60 0.44
N GLU A 294 27.06 6.29 0.56
CA GLU A 294 26.40 5.30 -0.28
C GLU A 294 25.01 4.97 0.29
N PRO A 295 23.91 5.04 -0.53
CA PRO A 295 22.54 4.90 -0.06
C PRO A 295 22.23 3.57 0.65
N GLU A 296 22.63 2.45 0.07
CA GLU A 296 22.38 1.13 0.68
C GLU A 296 23.13 0.94 2.01
N LYS A 297 24.32 1.52 2.12
CA LYS A 297 25.05 1.53 3.38
C LYS A 297 24.35 2.34 4.47
N LYS A 298 23.81 3.52 4.11
CA LYS A 298 23.00 4.33 5.03
C LYS A 298 21.80 3.52 5.54
N ARG A 299 21.03 2.90 4.61
CA ARG A 299 19.86 2.07 4.95
C ARG A 299 20.22 0.95 5.91
N LYS A 300 21.28 0.22 5.62
CA LYS A 300 21.74 -0.90 6.44
C LYS A 300 22.17 -0.45 7.85
N ILE A 301 23.00 0.59 7.94
CA ILE A 301 23.47 1.13 9.22
C ILE A 301 22.28 1.59 10.08
N ILE A 302 21.34 2.33 9.49
CA ILE A 302 20.20 2.87 10.22
C ILE A 302 19.30 1.73 10.72
N GLY A 303 19.02 0.74 9.87
CA GLY A 303 18.22 -0.42 10.25
C GLY A 303 18.85 -1.24 11.36
N GLU A 304 20.13 -1.58 11.23
CA GLU A 304 20.87 -2.33 12.25
C GLU A 304 20.93 -1.56 13.59
N GLU A 305 21.18 -0.26 13.54
CA GLU A 305 21.32 0.55 14.75
C GLU A 305 19.97 0.74 15.45
N PHE A 306 18.88 0.89 14.68
CA PHE A 306 17.53 0.95 15.23
C PHE A 306 17.19 -0.33 16.01
N ILE A 307 17.49 -1.49 15.44
CA ILE A 307 17.28 -2.79 16.11
C ILE A 307 18.08 -2.85 17.43
N ARG A 308 19.36 -2.46 17.41
CA ARG A 308 20.21 -2.47 18.61
C ARG A 308 19.67 -1.57 19.73
N VAL A 309 19.26 -0.35 19.38
CA VAL A 309 18.65 0.57 20.36
C VAL A 309 17.37 -0.03 20.93
N PHE A 310 16.54 -0.61 20.08
CA PHE A 310 15.30 -1.25 20.51
C PHE A 310 15.55 -2.45 21.43
N GLU A 311 16.54 -3.30 21.13
CA GLU A 311 16.94 -4.43 21.97
C GLU A 311 17.46 -3.99 23.34
N GLU A 312 18.27 -2.93 23.38
CA GLU A 312 18.79 -2.37 24.62
C GLU A 312 17.67 -1.87 25.54
N GLU A 313 16.67 -1.21 24.97
CA GLU A 313 15.48 -0.76 25.72
C GLU A 313 14.58 -1.93 26.12
N ALA A 314 14.38 -2.91 25.26
CA ALA A 314 13.63 -4.13 25.58
C ALA A 314 14.24 -4.87 26.78
N LYS A 315 15.57 -4.95 26.84
CA LYS A 315 16.28 -5.55 28.01
C LYS A 315 16.05 -4.79 29.32
N LYS A 316 15.92 -3.45 29.26
CA LYS A 316 15.62 -2.62 30.46
C LYS A 316 14.18 -2.80 30.91
N ILE A 317 13.26 -2.98 29.96
CA ILE A 317 11.82 -3.22 30.23
C ILE A 317 11.65 -4.60 30.88
N GLY A 318 12.48 -5.56 30.55
CA GLY A 318 12.48 -6.93 31.08
C GLY A 318 11.58 -7.87 30.29
N ALA A 319 11.09 -8.93 30.93
CA ALA A 319 10.32 -9.96 30.24
C ALA A 319 9.02 -9.41 29.66
N VAL A 320 8.80 -9.68 28.37
CA VAL A 320 7.58 -9.39 27.62
C VAL A 320 7.03 -10.69 27.02
N ASP A 321 5.72 -10.79 26.91
CA ASP A 321 5.07 -11.99 26.40
C ASP A 321 4.83 -11.88 24.89
N PHE A 322 4.60 -10.67 24.38
CA PHE A 322 4.24 -10.42 22.98
C PHE A 322 5.03 -9.28 22.39
N LEU A 323 5.46 -9.45 21.14
CA LEU A 323 5.99 -8.38 20.30
C LEU A 323 4.91 -7.93 19.31
N ALA A 324 4.60 -6.63 19.28
CA ALA A 324 3.63 -6.07 18.34
C ALA A 324 4.33 -5.54 17.08
N GLN A 325 3.77 -5.88 15.93
CA GLN A 325 4.20 -5.39 14.63
C GLN A 325 3.04 -4.72 13.88
N GLY A 326 3.35 -3.65 13.15
CA GLY A 326 2.40 -2.92 12.33
C GLY A 326 2.27 -3.49 10.90
N THR A 327 2.41 -4.80 10.73
CA THR A 327 2.26 -5.50 9.45
C THR A 327 0.85 -5.27 8.90
N ILE A 328 0.74 -4.89 7.63
CA ILE A 328 -0.53 -4.73 6.91
C ILE A 328 -0.69 -5.80 5.83
N TYR A 329 -1.89 -5.93 5.28
CA TYR A 329 -2.21 -7.01 4.34
C TYR A 329 -1.30 -7.08 3.09
N PRO A 330 -0.91 -5.98 2.45
CA PRO A 330 0.07 -6.01 1.36
C PRO A 330 1.42 -6.64 1.74
N ASP A 331 1.91 -6.38 2.96
CA ASP A 331 3.18 -6.98 3.45
C ASP A 331 3.07 -8.51 3.57
N VAL A 332 1.88 -9.00 3.99
CA VAL A 332 1.59 -10.44 4.09
C VAL A 332 1.60 -11.10 2.72
N VAL A 333 0.98 -10.48 1.73
CA VAL A 333 0.93 -10.99 0.35
C VAL A 333 2.32 -10.99 -0.27
N GLU A 334 3.09 -9.91 -0.11
CA GLU A 334 4.45 -9.77 -0.64
C GLU A 334 5.43 -10.77 0.00
N SER A 335 5.21 -11.17 1.24
CA SER A 335 6.04 -12.19 1.92
C SER A 335 5.78 -13.64 1.45
N GLY A 336 4.86 -13.85 0.50
CA GLY A 336 4.51 -15.18 -0.04
C GLY A 336 3.55 -15.98 0.84
N LEU A 337 3.06 -15.41 1.92
CA LEU A 337 2.08 -16.06 2.81
C LEU A 337 0.63 -15.97 2.28
N GLY A 338 0.41 -15.20 1.22
CA GLY A 338 -0.93 -14.95 0.65
C GLY A 338 -1.07 -15.20 -0.86
N GLY A 339 -0.01 -15.48 -1.64
CA GLY A 339 -0.14 -15.62 -3.09
C GLY A 339 1.14 -16.10 -3.79
N GLU A 340 1.11 -16.20 -5.12
CA GLU A 340 2.21 -16.67 -6.00
C GLU A 340 3.09 -15.53 -6.52
N SER A 341 2.85 -14.28 -6.13
CA SER A 341 3.67 -13.15 -6.57
C SER A 341 5.11 -13.32 -6.10
N THR A 342 6.03 -13.20 -7.03
CA THR A 342 7.47 -13.31 -6.77
C THR A 342 7.86 -12.28 -5.70
N VAL A 343 8.51 -12.73 -4.64
CA VAL A 343 9.02 -11.90 -3.56
C VAL A 343 9.95 -10.83 -4.13
N ILE A 344 9.43 -9.63 -4.36
CA ILE A 344 10.19 -8.50 -4.90
C ILE A 344 10.87 -7.69 -3.80
N LYS A 345 10.43 -7.85 -2.54
CA LYS A 345 11.00 -7.10 -1.40
C LYS A 345 11.24 -8.00 -0.19
N SER A 346 12.49 -8.39 -0.01
CA SER A 346 12.97 -9.10 1.18
C SER A 346 13.26 -8.18 2.41
N HIS A 347 12.79 -6.93 2.43
CA HIS A 347 13.30 -5.91 3.35
C HIS A 347 12.31 -5.25 4.30
N HIS A 348 11.05 -5.68 4.34
CA HIS A 348 10.11 -5.18 5.34
C HIS A 348 9.65 -6.31 6.28
N ASN A 349 10.13 -6.26 7.50
CA ASN A 349 9.64 -6.94 8.72
C ASN A 349 9.99 -8.41 9.02
N VAL A 350 10.76 -9.17 8.22
CA VAL A 350 11.11 -10.56 8.62
C VAL A 350 12.61 -10.77 8.89
N GLY A 351 13.46 -9.81 8.53
CA GLY A 351 14.92 -9.93 8.65
C GLY A 351 15.56 -9.23 9.85
N GLY A 352 14.77 -8.66 10.76
CA GLY A 352 15.29 -7.82 11.87
C GLY A 352 14.57 -8.05 13.18
N LEU A 353 14.11 -9.27 13.46
CA LEU A 353 13.66 -9.61 14.80
C LEU A 353 14.88 -9.64 15.73
N PRO A 354 14.78 -9.03 16.94
CA PRO A 354 15.85 -9.07 17.92
C PRO A 354 16.13 -10.53 18.33
N ASP A 355 17.34 -11.00 18.12
CA ASP A 355 17.77 -12.36 18.52
C ASP A 355 17.72 -12.58 20.04
N TYR A 356 17.51 -11.52 20.81
CA TYR A 356 17.64 -11.50 22.28
C TYR A 356 16.37 -11.12 23.05
N VAL A 357 15.25 -10.88 22.38
CA VAL A 357 13.96 -10.65 23.08
C VAL A 357 13.19 -11.96 23.10
N ASP A 358 13.14 -12.58 24.28
CA ASP A 358 12.37 -13.80 24.51
C ASP A 358 10.89 -13.42 24.64
N PHE A 359 10.10 -13.66 23.60
CA PHE A 359 8.65 -13.44 23.57
C PHE A 359 7.94 -14.71 23.06
N LYS A 360 6.72 -14.91 23.51
CA LYS A 360 5.93 -16.10 23.17
C LYS A 360 5.40 -16.07 21.75
N GLU A 361 4.95 -14.89 21.31
CA GLU A 361 4.28 -14.73 20.01
C GLU A 361 4.33 -13.29 19.50
N ILE A 362 4.25 -13.12 18.17
CA ILE A 362 4.07 -11.83 17.50
C ILE A 362 2.57 -11.53 17.41
N VAL A 363 2.19 -10.29 17.69
CA VAL A 363 0.83 -9.78 17.52
C VAL A 363 0.82 -8.75 16.40
N GLU A 364 -0.01 -8.99 15.39
CA GLU A 364 -0.13 -8.15 14.19
C GLU A 364 -1.57 -7.64 14.04
N PRO A 365 -1.92 -6.53 14.72
CA PRO A 365 -3.31 -6.06 14.77
C PRO A 365 -3.90 -5.64 13.43
N LEU A 366 -3.04 -5.30 12.46
CA LEU A 366 -3.42 -4.71 11.17
C LEU A 366 -3.24 -5.67 10.00
N ARG A 367 -2.88 -6.94 10.27
CA ARG A 367 -2.52 -7.95 9.27
C ARG A 367 -3.54 -8.11 8.13
N ASP A 368 -4.81 -7.88 8.44
CA ASP A 368 -5.92 -8.06 7.49
C ASP A 368 -6.32 -6.76 6.78
N LEU A 369 -5.65 -5.63 7.05
CA LEU A 369 -6.02 -4.31 6.54
C LEU A 369 -5.13 -3.87 5.40
N PHE A 370 -5.73 -3.27 4.36
CA PHE A 370 -5.02 -2.42 3.42
C PHE A 370 -4.64 -1.07 4.04
N LYS A 371 -3.77 -0.31 3.39
CA LYS A 371 -3.26 0.97 3.90
C LYS A 371 -4.35 2.01 4.16
N ASP A 372 -5.32 2.10 3.28
CA ASP A 372 -6.48 2.99 3.40
C ASP A 372 -7.44 2.56 4.51
N GLU A 373 -7.67 1.26 4.66
CA GLU A 373 -8.42 0.67 5.78
C GLU A 373 -7.70 0.92 7.12
N THR A 374 -6.36 0.79 7.15
CA THR A 374 -5.54 1.12 8.33
C THR A 374 -5.74 2.57 8.74
N ARG A 375 -5.74 3.51 7.78
CA ARG A 375 -6.00 4.93 8.07
C ARG A 375 -7.42 5.16 8.60
N GLN A 376 -8.41 4.48 8.04
CA GLN A 376 -9.78 4.56 8.52
C GLN A 376 -9.91 3.99 9.93
N ALA A 377 -9.30 2.83 10.22
CA ALA A 377 -9.23 2.27 11.56
C ALA A 377 -8.55 3.23 12.56
N GLY A 378 -7.53 3.97 12.12
CA GLY A 378 -6.88 5.01 12.92
C GLY A 378 -7.85 6.15 13.30
N ARG A 379 -8.72 6.58 12.37
CA ARG A 379 -9.77 7.58 12.67
C ARG A 379 -10.80 7.04 13.66
N GLU A 380 -11.26 5.80 13.49
CA GLU A 380 -12.18 5.13 14.43
C GLU A 380 -11.56 4.98 15.83
N LEU A 381 -10.25 4.81 15.91
CA LEU A 381 -9.51 4.77 17.17
C LEU A 381 -9.33 6.15 17.80
N GLY A 382 -9.59 7.24 17.07
CA GLY A 382 -9.47 8.61 17.53
C GLY A 382 -8.07 9.22 17.35
N LEU A 383 -7.23 8.65 16.48
CA LEU A 383 -5.95 9.27 16.14
C LEU A 383 -6.16 10.60 15.41
N PRO A 384 -5.33 11.63 15.68
CA PRO A 384 -5.40 12.90 14.98
C PRO A 384 -5.21 12.75 13.47
N GLU A 385 -5.94 13.58 12.68
CA GLU A 385 -5.90 13.49 11.22
C GLU A 385 -4.48 13.68 10.66
N TYR A 386 -3.67 14.55 11.24
CA TYR A 386 -2.28 14.75 10.80
C TYR A 386 -1.39 13.51 10.94
N LEU A 387 -1.73 12.56 11.83
CA LEU A 387 -1.06 11.27 11.97
C LEU A 387 -1.57 10.25 10.94
N VAL A 388 -2.89 10.11 10.80
CA VAL A 388 -3.50 9.10 9.92
C VAL A 388 -3.37 9.44 8.44
N SER A 389 -3.37 10.74 8.08
CA SER A 389 -3.17 11.22 6.71
C SER A 389 -1.70 11.39 6.33
N ARG A 390 -0.77 11.15 7.28
CA ARG A 390 0.66 11.34 7.06
C ARG A 390 1.14 10.61 5.81
N GLN A 391 1.92 11.32 4.99
CA GLN A 391 2.50 10.74 3.79
C GLN A 391 3.52 9.65 4.12
N PRO A 392 3.75 8.69 3.20
CA PRO A 392 4.82 7.71 3.35
C PRO A 392 6.13 8.40 3.73
N PHE A 393 6.81 7.80 4.70
CA PHE A 393 8.13 8.25 5.12
C PHE A 393 9.03 7.02 5.16
N PRO A 394 10.18 7.08 4.50
CA PRO A 394 11.06 5.92 4.40
C PRO A 394 11.65 5.54 5.76
N GLY A 395 11.88 4.25 6.00
CA GLY A 395 12.48 3.75 7.25
C GLY A 395 13.79 4.44 7.62
N PRO A 396 14.73 4.72 6.69
CA PRO A 396 15.96 5.47 6.97
C PRO A 396 15.73 6.97 7.26
N GLY A 397 14.51 7.46 7.23
CA GLY A 397 14.18 8.86 7.48
C GLY A 397 14.79 9.81 6.45
N LEU A 398 15.17 10.99 6.92
CA LEU A 398 15.77 12.03 6.07
C LEU A 398 17.15 11.66 5.50
N ALA A 399 17.78 10.59 5.99
CA ALA A 399 19.12 10.21 5.51
C ALA A 399 19.17 9.94 4.00
N ILE A 400 18.09 9.39 3.43
CA ILE A 400 17.99 9.12 1.98
C ILE A 400 17.42 10.29 1.16
N ARG A 401 17.18 11.42 1.83
CA ARG A 401 16.86 12.73 1.24
C ARG A 401 18.02 13.70 1.33
N ILE A 402 19.20 13.22 1.76
CA ILE A 402 20.46 13.96 1.79
C ILE A 402 21.45 13.21 0.92
N ILE A 403 21.71 13.71 -0.28
CA ILE A 403 22.67 13.11 -1.19
C ILE A 403 24.08 13.26 -0.59
N GLY A 404 24.80 12.13 -0.48
CA GLY A 404 26.11 12.08 0.13
C GLY A 404 26.06 11.94 1.66
N GLU A 405 27.11 12.43 2.36
CA GLU A 405 27.24 12.29 3.82
C GLU A 405 26.13 13.02 4.58
N VAL A 406 25.61 12.35 5.61
CA VAL A 406 24.58 12.87 6.52
C VAL A 406 25.25 13.56 7.71
N THR A 407 24.92 14.84 7.94
CA THR A 407 25.36 15.60 9.11
C THR A 407 24.18 16.28 9.80
N PRO A 408 24.29 16.64 11.10
CA PRO A 408 23.22 17.35 11.82
C PRO A 408 22.77 18.63 11.10
N ASP A 409 23.70 19.41 10.55
CA ASP A 409 23.40 20.65 9.84
C ASP A 409 22.60 20.38 8.55
N LYS A 410 22.99 19.36 7.78
CA LYS A 410 22.27 18.97 6.56
C LYS A 410 20.87 18.44 6.86
N VAL A 411 20.73 17.67 7.94
CA VAL A 411 19.42 17.21 8.41
C VAL A 411 18.54 18.39 8.76
N LYS A 412 19.06 19.39 9.47
CA LYS A 412 18.30 20.61 9.80
C LYS A 412 17.85 21.37 8.55
N MET A 413 18.74 21.52 7.56
CA MET A 413 18.38 22.16 6.29
C MET A 413 17.20 21.46 5.60
N VAL A 414 17.25 20.12 5.54
CA VAL A 414 16.16 19.33 4.93
C VAL A 414 14.88 19.42 5.77
N GLN A 415 14.97 19.37 7.10
CA GLN A 415 13.82 19.51 7.98
C GLN A 415 13.09 20.84 7.76
N GLU A 416 13.83 21.95 7.69
CA GLU A 416 13.24 23.28 7.46
C GLU A 416 12.65 23.41 6.04
N ALA A 417 13.39 23.00 5.01
CA ALA A 417 12.93 23.07 3.63
C ALA A 417 11.70 22.16 3.39
N ASP A 418 11.70 20.93 3.92
CA ASP A 418 10.58 20.01 3.83
C ASP A 418 9.33 20.53 4.57
N ALA A 419 9.51 21.15 5.72
CA ALA A 419 8.42 21.76 6.46
C ALA A 419 7.76 22.90 5.68
N ILE A 420 8.55 23.80 5.07
CA ILE A 420 8.06 24.87 4.21
C ILE A 420 7.30 24.30 3.00
N TRP A 421 7.88 23.31 2.33
CA TRP A 421 7.26 22.67 1.16
C TRP A 421 5.91 22.05 1.50
N ARG A 422 5.83 21.29 2.59
CA ARG A 422 4.59 20.65 3.04
C ARG A 422 3.54 21.68 3.48
N GLU A 423 3.95 22.72 4.18
CA GLU A 423 3.05 23.80 4.63
C GLU A 423 2.40 24.51 3.44
N GLU A 424 3.19 24.91 2.44
CA GLU A 424 2.66 25.66 1.30
C GLU A 424 1.78 24.79 0.38
N ILE A 425 2.10 23.51 0.19
CA ILE A 425 1.23 22.57 -0.53
C ILE A 425 -0.12 22.42 0.18
N ALA A 426 -0.11 22.27 1.50
CA ALA A 426 -1.34 22.13 2.29
C ALA A 426 -2.20 23.40 2.27
N LYS A 427 -1.61 24.59 2.28
CA LYS A 427 -2.34 25.87 2.21
C LYS A 427 -3.19 26.00 0.94
N VAL A 428 -2.72 25.45 -0.16
CA VAL A 428 -3.45 25.48 -1.45
C VAL A 428 -4.29 24.23 -1.70
N GLY A 429 -4.34 23.27 -0.74
CA GLY A 429 -5.15 22.06 -0.80
C GLY A 429 -4.64 20.98 -1.74
N LEU A 430 -3.40 21.06 -2.24
CA LEU A 430 -2.78 20.08 -3.12
C LEU A 430 -2.32 18.83 -2.37
N ASP A 431 -2.22 18.85 -1.05
CA ASP A 431 -1.91 17.73 -0.18
C ASP A 431 -2.86 16.54 -0.34
N LYS A 432 -4.08 16.78 -0.83
CA LYS A 432 -5.11 15.76 -1.07
C LYS A 432 -4.99 15.07 -2.43
N SER A 433 -4.33 15.70 -3.40
CA SER A 433 -4.21 15.22 -4.78
C SER A 433 -2.82 14.68 -5.11
N ILE A 434 -1.78 15.13 -4.41
CA ILE A 434 -0.41 14.69 -4.61
C ILE A 434 -0.12 13.49 -3.70
N SER A 435 0.35 12.39 -4.29
CA SER A 435 0.56 11.15 -3.56
C SER A 435 1.76 11.19 -2.61
N GLN A 436 2.86 11.82 -3.03
CA GLN A 436 4.04 12.04 -2.20
C GLN A 436 4.77 13.30 -2.61
N TYR A 437 5.20 14.09 -1.63
CA TYR A 437 6.02 15.29 -1.85
C TYR A 437 6.97 15.52 -0.67
N TYR A 438 8.17 16.01 -0.95
CA TYR A 438 9.21 16.25 0.04
C TYR A 438 10.31 17.15 -0.54
N ALA A 439 11.18 17.64 0.34
CA ALA A 439 12.43 18.31 -0.02
C ALA A 439 13.62 17.37 0.22
N ALA A 440 14.60 17.41 -0.71
CA ALA A 440 15.87 16.70 -0.59
C ALA A 440 17.03 17.68 -0.70
N LEU A 441 18.11 17.45 0.07
CA LEU A 441 19.34 18.22 -0.04
C LEU A 441 20.24 17.56 -1.09
N THR A 442 20.49 18.27 -2.17
CA THR A 442 21.49 17.87 -3.15
C THR A 442 22.90 18.12 -2.58
N ASN A 443 23.89 17.40 -3.07
CA ASN A 443 25.28 17.73 -2.72
C ASN A 443 25.83 18.87 -3.60
N MET A 444 25.00 19.46 -4.46
CA MET A 444 25.34 20.57 -5.33
C MET A 444 25.44 21.87 -4.53
N ARG A 445 26.53 22.59 -4.71
CA ARG A 445 26.71 23.94 -4.20
C ARG A 445 26.76 24.92 -5.35
N SER A 446 26.21 26.09 -5.16
CA SER A 446 26.17 27.14 -6.18
C SER A 446 26.51 28.50 -5.59
N VAL A 447 27.03 29.36 -6.47
CA VAL A 447 27.24 30.77 -6.13
C VAL A 447 25.89 31.49 -6.07
N GLY A 448 25.69 32.22 -5.01
CA GLY A 448 24.57 33.14 -4.79
C GLY A 448 25.08 34.54 -4.48
N VAL A 449 24.17 35.51 -4.52
CA VAL A 449 24.39 36.89 -4.05
C VAL A 449 23.29 37.19 -3.04
N MET A 450 23.67 37.38 -1.79
CA MET A 450 22.72 37.70 -0.71
C MET A 450 23.27 38.89 0.07
N GLY A 451 22.53 40.03 0.02
CA GLY A 451 22.92 41.24 0.72
C GLY A 451 24.31 41.76 0.32
N ASP A 452 24.57 41.94 -0.96
CA ASP A 452 25.85 42.42 -1.54
C ASP A 452 27.08 41.50 -1.33
N GLU A 453 26.91 40.33 -0.68
CA GLU A 453 27.96 39.36 -0.52
C GLU A 453 27.73 38.12 -1.42
N ARG A 454 28.84 37.53 -1.88
CA ARG A 454 28.80 36.23 -2.58
C ARG A 454 28.70 35.11 -1.58
N THR A 455 27.71 34.25 -1.77
CA THR A 455 27.55 33.00 -1.02
C THR A 455 27.92 31.81 -1.89
N TYR A 456 28.28 30.69 -1.24
CA TYR A 456 28.51 29.40 -1.89
C TYR A 456 27.83 28.32 -1.07
N ASP A 457 26.54 28.13 -1.34
CA ASP A 457 25.62 27.36 -0.52
C ASP A 457 24.95 26.23 -1.31
N TYR A 458 24.18 25.40 -0.60
CA TYR A 458 23.52 24.22 -1.14
C TYR A 458 22.28 24.57 -1.98
N ALA A 459 21.97 23.62 -2.89
CA ALA A 459 20.70 23.58 -3.59
C ALA A 459 19.80 22.49 -2.98
N VAL A 460 18.53 22.83 -2.77
CA VAL A 460 17.47 21.90 -2.38
C VAL A 460 16.67 21.50 -3.60
N ALA A 461 16.37 20.21 -3.74
CA ALA A 461 15.44 19.69 -4.73
C ALA A 461 14.06 19.49 -4.09
N LEU A 462 13.04 20.02 -4.74
CA LEU A 462 11.62 19.80 -4.41
C LEU A 462 11.10 18.68 -5.28
N ARG A 463 10.52 17.67 -4.68
CA ARG A 463 9.90 16.54 -5.35
C ARG A 463 8.43 16.51 -5.02
N ALA A 464 7.57 16.30 -6.02
CA ALA A 464 6.17 15.97 -5.85
C ALA A 464 5.73 15.04 -6.97
N VAL A 465 5.03 13.96 -6.62
CA VAL A 465 4.58 12.94 -7.58
C VAL A 465 3.14 12.54 -7.34
N THR A 466 2.46 12.22 -8.44
CA THR A 466 1.16 11.56 -8.46
C THR A 466 1.37 10.12 -8.90
N THR A 467 0.73 9.21 -8.18
CA THR A 467 0.81 7.76 -8.45
C THR A 467 -0.41 7.06 -7.89
N THR A 468 -0.73 5.90 -8.43
CA THR A 468 -1.83 5.05 -7.94
C THR A 468 -1.33 3.81 -7.21
N ASP A 469 -0.16 3.31 -7.59
CA ASP A 469 0.37 2.02 -7.15
C ASP A 469 1.83 2.06 -6.68
N PHE A 470 2.47 3.23 -6.74
CA PHE A 470 3.90 3.45 -6.49
C PHE A 470 4.86 2.66 -7.42
N MET A 471 4.32 1.89 -8.37
CA MET A 471 5.11 1.21 -9.41
C MET A 471 5.53 2.22 -10.48
N THR A 472 4.58 3.04 -10.93
CA THR A 472 4.80 4.17 -11.82
C THR A 472 4.41 5.47 -11.12
N ALA A 473 5.05 6.57 -11.47
CA ALA A 473 4.73 7.88 -10.93
C ALA A 473 5.04 8.99 -11.94
N GLU A 474 4.21 10.00 -11.98
CA GLU A 474 4.42 11.21 -12.76
C GLU A 474 4.76 12.37 -11.84
N ALA A 475 5.59 13.31 -12.29
CA ALA A 475 5.81 14.54 -11.56
C ALA A 475 4.49 15.33 -11.49
N ALA A 476 4.12 15.79 -10.30
CA ALA A 476 2.92 16.58 -10.13
C ALA A 476 3.06 17.96 -10.78
N GLU A 477 2.00 18.45 -11.42
CA GLU A 477 1.96 19.81 -11.91
C GLU A 477 1.76 20.77 -10.73
N ILE A 478 2.78 21.57 -10.43
CA ILE A 478 2.75 22.56 -9.35
C ILE A 478 2.58 23.95 -9.96
N PRO A 479 1.61 24.76 -9.48
CA PRO A 479 1.46 26.13 -9.92
C PRO A 479 2.75 26.94 -9.75
N TRP A 480 3.10 27.71 -10.77
CA TRP A 480 4.34 28.49 -10.77
C TRP A 480 4.45 29.45 -9.58
N ASP A 481 3.36 30.12 -9.23
CA ASP A 481 3.31 31.06 -8.11
C ASP A 481 3.60 30.36 -6.77
N LEU A 482 3.14 29.10 -6.63
CA LEU A 482 3.45 28.29 -5.46
C LEU A 482 4.93 27.95 -5.41
N LEU A 483 5.54 27.54 -6.53
CA LEU A 483 6.98 27.27 -6.61
C LEU A 483 7.80 28.52 -6.29
N GLN A 484 7.39 29.69 -6.75
CA GLN A 484 8.06 30.94 -6.43
C GLN A 484 7.95 31.28 -4.94
N THR A 485 6.78 31.09 -4.34
CA THR A 485 6.55 31.31 -2.90
C THR A 485 7.42 30.40 -2.06
N VAL A 486 7.42 29.10 -2.36
CA VAL A 486 8.25 28.09 -1.67
C VAL A 486 9.73 28.39 -1.82
N THR A 487 10.17 28.70 -3.04
CA THR A 487 11.57 29.05 -3.31
C THR A 487 12.01 30.27 -2.50
N SER A 488 11.18 31.33 -2.50
CA SER A 488 11.45 32.55 -1.73
C SER A 488 11.55 32.25 -0.23
N ARG A 489 10.63 31.47 0.32
CA ARG A 489 10.65 31.08 1.72
C ARG A 489 11.89 30.24 2.06
N ILE A 490 12.20 29.22 1.27
CA ILE A 490 13.37 28.35 1.51
C ILE A 490 14.66 29.16 1.52
N VAL A 491 14.88 30.02 0.52
CA VAL A 491 16.12 30.81 0.44
C VAL A 491 16.24 31.82 1.57
N ASN A 492 15.13 32.37 2.06
CA ASN A 492 15.16 33.36 3.15
C ASN A 492 15.14 32.74 4.55
N GLU A 493 14.51 31.58 4.76
CA GLU A 493 14.29 30.99 6.08
C GLU A 493 15.29 29.86 6.39
N VAL A 494 15.83 29.15 5.36
CA VAL A 494 16.76 28.03 5.55
C VAL A 494 18.20 28.47 5.37
N GLN A 495 18.98 28.45 6.43
CA GLN A 495 20.40 28.81 6.38
C GLN A 495 21.18 27.89 5.45
N HIS A 496 22.19 28.44 4.77
CA HIS A 496 23.07 27.71 3.86
C HIS A 496 22.39 27.07 2.63
N VAL A 497 21.22 27.59 2.25
CA VAL A 497 20.50 27.22 1.02
C VAL A 497 20.27 28.48 0.20
N ASN A 498 20.81 28.50 -1.03
CA ASN A 498 20.65 29.65 -1.94
C ASN A 498 19.90 29.30 -3.25
N ARG A 499 19.43 28.05 -3.38
CA ARG A 499 18.75 27.60 -4.60
C ARG A 499 17.75 26.49 -4.32
N ALA A 500 16.57 26.59 -4.94
CA ALA A 500 15.60 25.50 -4.99
C ALA A 500 15.40 25.05 -6.45
N LEU A 501 15.26 23.75 -6.65
CA LEU A 501 15.05 23.08 -7.93
C LEU A 501 13.76 22.26 -7.83
N TYR A 502 13.00 22.14 -8.90
CA TYR A 502 11.87 21.21 -8.96
C TYR A 502 12.20 20.03 -9.88
N ASP A 503 12.06 18.79 -9.38
CA ASP A 503 12.32 17.57 -10.14
C ASP A 503 11.08 17.14 -10.91
N CYS A 504 11.13 17.26 -12.24
CA CYS A 504 10.06 16.91 -13.18
C CYS A 504 10.17 15.47 -13.71
N THR A 505 11.05 14.62 -13.16
CA THR A 505 11.30 13.28 -13.71
C THR A 505 10.24 12.28 -13.23
N GLY A 506 9.67 11.51 -14.15
CA GLY A 506 8.75 10.42 -13.84
C GLY A 506 9.45 9.14 -13.36
N LYS A 507 8.69 8.21 -12.84
CA LYS A 507 9.13 6.83 -12.53
C LYS A 507 8.40 5.86 -13.46
N PRO A 508 9.06 5.07 -14.33
CA PRO A 508 10.48 5.19 -14.66
C PRO A 508 10.80 6.47 -15.44
N PRO A 509 12.07 6.88 -15.66
CA PRO A 509 13.30 6.14 -15.28
C PRO A 509 13.82 6.43 -13.86
N ALA A 510 13.39 7.54 -13.23
CA ALA A 510 13.78 7.83 -11.86
C ALA A 510 13.03 6.96 -10.84
N THR A 511 13.46 7.04 -9.58
CA THR A 511 12.70 6.55 -8.41
C THR A 511 11.87 7.68 -7.80
N ILE A 512 10.99 7.38 -6.85
CA ILE A 512 10.26 8.42 -6.12
C ILE A 512 11.21 9.11 -5.14
N GLU A 513 11.88 8.36 -4.25
CA GLU A 513 12.92 8.89 -3.36
C GLU A 513 14.23 9.11 -4.13
N PHE A 514 15.09 10.00 -3.63
CA PHE A 514 16.36 10.35 -4.29
C PHE A 514 17.47 9.31 -4.06
N GLU A 515 17.46 8.65 -2.87
CA GLU A 515 18.40 7.57 -2.52
C GLU A 515 17.68 6.34 -1.96
#